data_d2c352b9d85049a24797d04b8b7b7ad8
#
_entry.id   d2c352b9d85049a24797d04b8b7b7ad8
#
_cell.length_a   1.000
_cell.length_b   1.000
_cell.length_c   1.000
_cell.angle_alpha   90.00
_cell.angle_beta   90.00
_cell.angle_gamma   90.00
#
_symmetry.space_group_name_H-M   'P 1'
#
loop_
_entity.id
_entity.type
_entity.pdbx_description
1 polymer ?
#
loop_
_entity_poly.entity_id
_entity_poly.type
_entity_poly.pdbx_seq_one_letter_code
_entity_poly.pdbx_strand_id
1 'polypeptide(L)'
;CRRLHELKAVAKLDAIQRQVCSDERLYGQFMYYGANTGRWSSLGVQLQNLMRPLISDAYVALEACEARDIQWLHTLYEKNPMHILSSTIRSLLIAGPGHELLCLDYSSIEGRITAWLAGQEDKLEIFRTHGKVYEYTGAKMNRLPLDLEFLMNMKKTHPDERFTGKTGELACGYQGGHKAFTKMAAKFGIDIDKERAMVIVSEWRDANPKIEQLWYNLEEYAIAAVTHPGKVFKTNRILFGTAGDWLYMKLPSGRRIAYYKPEINIEGQLTYLGIDTYTRQWCRVNTYGGRLTENAASGAARDVMVYGCEQVEANGYPILGTIHDEIIMEPQMNFGSVEEAAHLMCDNLPACYEGLPVSADGFRHKRYRKDD
;
A
#
# COMPACT_ATOMS: atom_id res chain seq x y z
N CYS A 1 -9.66 28.80 -19.13
CA CYS A 1 -10.28 27.50 -19.48
C CYS A 1 -9.25 26.39 -19.76
N ARG A 2 -8.21 26.57 -20.60
CA ARG A 2 -7.23 25.51 -20.92
C ARG A 2 -6.54 24.95 -19.66
N ARG A 3 -6.08 25.77 -18.72
CA ARG A 3 -5.45 25.34 -17.46
C ARG A 3 -6.36 24.56 -16.50
N LEU A 4 -7.67 24.75 -16.58
CA LEU A 4 -8.64 24.02 -15.76
C LEU A 4 -8.83 22.58 -16.26
N HIS A 5 -8.81 22.35 -17.59
CA HIS A 5 -8.90 21.00 -18.17
C HIS A 5 -7.65 20.15 -17.92
N GLU A 6 -6.50 20.77 -17.63
CA GLU A 6 -5.25 20.05 -17.30
C GLU A 6 -5.19 19.57 -15.86
N LEU A 7 -6.11 20.01 -14.99
CA LEU A 7 -6.15 19.58 -13.60
C LEU A 7 -6.74 18.17 -13.49
N LYS A 8 -5.99 17.27 -12.89
CA LYS A 8 -6.39 15.87 -12.65
C LYS A 8 -7.76 15.75 -11.99
N ALA A 9 -8.14 16.71 -11.16
CA ALA A 9 -9.44 16.77 -10.50
C ALA A 9 -10.60 16.93 -11.47
N VAL A 10 -10.49 17.87 -12.44
CA VAL A 10 -11.52 18.10 -13.46
C VAL A 10 -11.70 16.87 -14.33
N ALA A 11 -10.59 16.26 -14.78
CA ALA A 11 -10.64 15.01 -15.54
C ALA A 11 -11.35 13.86 -14.80
N LYS A 12 -11.25 13.83 -13.45
CA LYS A 12 -11.97 12.86 -12.62
C LYS A 12 -13.46 13.13 -12.58
N LEU A 13 -13.87 14.38 -12.39
CA LEU A 13 -15.28 14.77 -12.43
C LEU A 13 -15.92 14.47 -13.79
N ASP A 14 -15.25 14.82 -14.88
CA ASP A 14 -15.68 14.47 -16.23
C ASP A 14 -15.81 12.95 -16.44
N ALA A 15 -14.91 12.16 -15.87
CA ALA A 15 -14.96 10.72 -15.97
C ALA A 15 -16.15 10.15 -15.16
N ILE A 16 -16.43 10.67 -13.95
CA ILE A 16 -17.60 10.31 -13.14
C ILE A 16 -18.87 10.62 -13.92
N GLN A 17 -19.01 11.85 -14.42
CA GLN A 17 -20.22 12.29 -15.15
C GLN A 17 -20.50 11.44 -16.40
N ARG A 18 -19.45 11.00 -17.12
CA ARG A 18 -19.61 10.16 -18.31
C ARG A 18 -19.90 8.70 -18.03
N GLN A 19 -19.56 8.20 -16.84
CA GLN A 19 -19.63 6.77 -16.51
C GLN A 19 -20.71 6.43 -15.51
N VAL A 20 -21.29 7.43 -14.84
CA VAL A 20 -22.41 7.20 -13.95
C VAL A 20 -23.61 6.68 -14.74
N CYS A 21 -24.19 5.58 -14.27
CA CYS A 21 -25.36 4.94 -14.88
C CYS A 21 -26.66 5.62 -14.45
N SER A 22 -27.79 5.21 -15.03
CA SER A 22 -29.13 5.78 -14.74
C SER A 22 -29.61 5.55 -13.31
N ASP A 23 -29.00 4.61 -12.59
CA ASP A 23 -29.23 4.31 -11.17
C ASP A 23 -28.24 5.06 -10.26
N GLU A 24 -27.52 6.05 -10.80
CA GLU A 24 -26.52 6.85 -10.09
C GLU A 24 -25.29 6.06 -9.59
N ARG A 25 -25.06 4.85 -10.09
CA ARG A 25 -23.92 4.02 -9.73
C ARG A 25 -22.82 3.99 -10.80
N LEU A 26 -21.59 3.70 -10.35
CA LEU A 26 -20.42 3.47 -11.19
C LEU A 26 -20.09 1.98 -11.24
N TYR A 27 -20.15 1.38 -12.41
CA TYR A 27 -19.81 -0.03 -12.64
C TYR A 27 -18.50 -0.19 -13.41
N GLY A 28 -17.87 -1.37 -13.32
CA GLY A 28 -16.69 -1.72 -14.11
C GLY A 28 -15.44 -0.90 -13.78
N GLN A 29 -15.31 -0.40 -12.54
CA GLN A 29 -14.22 0.48 -12.14
C GLN A 29 -12.94 -0.26 -11.73
N PHE A 30 -12.97 -1.59 -11.65
CA PHE A 30 -11.85 -2.41 -11.18
C PHE A 30 -11.51 -3.52 -12.18
N MET A 31 -10.22 -3.67 -12.47
CA MET A 31 -9.69 -4.80 -13.21
C MET A 31 -9.12 -5.82 -12.23
N TYR A 32 -9.74 -7.00 -12.19
CA TYR A 32 -9.22 -8.14 -11.44
C TYR A 32 -7.85 -8.54 -11.99
N TYR A 33 -6.89 -8.76 -11.10
CA TYR A 33 -5.52 -9.14 -11.47
C TYR A 33 -4.85 -8.14 -12.44
N GLY A 34 -5.06 -6.85 -12.22
CA GLY A 34 -4.52 -5.79 -13.10
C GLY A 34 -3.02 -5.54 -12.95
N ALA A 35 -2.41 -6.00 -11.85
CA ALA A 35 -0.97 -5.98 -11.62
C ALA A 35 -0.38 -7.40 -11.66
N ASN A 36 0.91 -7.52 -11.96
CA ASN A 36 1.64 -8.81 -11.98
C ASN A 36 1.64 -9.53 -10.61
N THR A 37 1.50 -8.78 -9.52
CA THR A 37 1.36 -9.30 -8.15
C THR A 37 -0.04 -9.83 -7.85
N GLY A 38 -1.01 -9.60 -8.74
CA GLY A 38 -2.41 -9.99 -8.61
C GLY A 38 -3.30 -8.94 -7.95
N ARG A 39 -2.78 -7.78 -7.59
CA ARG A 39 -3.61 -6.66 -7.10
C ARG A 39 -4.57 -6.18 -8.17
N TRP A 40 -5.76 -5.71 -7.75
CA TRP A 40 -6.67 -5.00 -8.65
C TRP A 40 -6.04 -3.72 -9.13
N SER A 41 -6.36 -3.32 -10.35
CA SER A 41 -6.08 -1.97 -10.85
C SER A 41 -7.38 -1.23 -11.12
N SER A 42 -7.32 0.10 -11.10
CA SER A 42 -8.47 0.93 -11.41
C SER A 42 -8.64 1.09 -12.92
N LEU A 43 -9.90 1.08 -13.36
CA LEU A 43 -10.35 1.49 -14.68
C LEU A 43 -11.15 2.80 -14.58
N GLY A 44 -11.56 3.35 -15.69
CA GLY A 44 -12.49 4.48 -15.77
C GLY A 44 -12.11 5.66 -14.90
N VAL A 45 -12.84 5.88 -13.83
CA VAL A 45 -12.60 6.98 -12.87
C VAL A 45 -11.28 6.83 -12.12
N GLN A 46 -10.71 5.61 -12.08
CA GLN A 46 -9.48 5.30 -11.36
C GLN A 46 -9.57 5.66 -9.87
N LEU A 47 -10.49 5.03 -9.16
CA LEU A 47 -10.79 5.30 -7.75
C LEU A 47 -9.57 5.20 -6.83
N GLN A 48 -8.62 4.28 -7.12
CA GLN A 48 -7.36 4.13 -6.36
C GLN A 48 -6.46 5.38 -6.42
N ASN A 49 -6.64 6.24 -7.42
CA ASN A 49 -5.84 7.45 -7.62
C ASN A 49 -6.57 8.74 -7.23
N LEU A 50 -7.66 8.65 -6.47
CA LEU A 50 -8.32 9.83 -5.91
C LEU A 50 -7.42 10.48 -4.85
N MET A 51 -7.33 11.80 -4.89
CA MET A 51 -6.51 12.57 -3.96
C MET A 51 -7.03 12.38 -2.51
N ARG A 52 -6.12 12.28 -1.54
CA ARG A 52 -6.50 12.33 -0.13
C ARG A 52 -7.07 13.70 0.20
N PRO A 53 -8.13 13.78 1.02
CA PRO A 53 -8.65 15.07 1.46
C PRO A 53 -7.58 15.89 2.18
N LEU A 54 -7.52 17.18 1.88
CA LEU A 54 -6.68 18.16 2.56
C LEU A 54 -7.49 18.99 3.57
N ILE A 55 -8.76 18.67 3.71
CA ILE A 55 -9.74 19.35 4.56
C ILE A 55 -10.45 18.32 5.44
N SER A 56 -10.74 18.69 6.66
CA SER A 56 -11.39 17.83 7.65
C SER A 56 -12.88 17.68 7.41
N ASP A 57 -13.54 18.71 6.84
CA ASP A 57 -14.97 18.72 6.57
C ASP A 57 -15.27 18.95 5.09
N ALA A 58 -15.56 17.85 4.39
CA ALA A 58 -15.92 17.91 2.98
C ALA A 58 -17.36 18.41 2.75
N TYR A 59 -18.27 18.38 3.76
CA TYR A 59 -19.64 18.82 3.58
C TYR A 59 -19.73 20.33 3.41
N VAL A 60 -19.08 21.10 4.28
CA VAL A 60 -19.04 22.56 4.18
C VAL A 60 -18.43 22.99 2.83
N ALA A 61 -17.40 22.26 2.37
CA ALA A 61 -16.83 22.55 1.06
C ALA A 61 -17.77 22.22 -0.10
N LEU A 62 -18.57 21.15 -0.01
CA LEU A 62 -19.57 20.79 -1.01
C LEU A 62 -20.73 21.81 -1.03
N GLU A 63 -21.23 22.23 0.13
CA GLU A 63 -22.27 23.28 0.24
C GLU A 63 -21.78 24.60 -0.39
N ALA A 64 -20.55 25.01 -0.13
CA ALA A 64 -19.97 26.20 -0.76
C ALA A 64 -19.83 26.03 -2.29
N CYS A 65 -19.54 24.81 -2.77
CA CYS A 65 -19.52 24.50 -4.21
C CYS A 65 -20.91 24.60 -4.83
N GLU A 66 -21.93 24.08 -4.18
CA GLU A 66 -23.34 24.17 -4.61
C GLU A 66 -23.81 25.63 -4.65
N ALA A 67 -23.45 26.43 -3.65
CA ALA A 67 -23.72 27.87 -3.61
C ALA A 67 -22.88 28.67 -4.61
N ARG A 68 -21.89 28.05 -5.28
CA ARG A 68 -20.89 28.69 -6.18
C ARG A 68 -20.10 29.82 -5.52
N ASP A 69 -19.90 29.76 -4.20
CA ASP A 69 -19.20 30.77 -3.41
C ASP A 69 -17.72 30.36 -3.22
N ILE A 70 -16.91 30.71 -4.23
CA ILE A 70 -15.47 30.46 -4.24
C ILE A 70 -14.76 31.30 -3.16
N GLN A 71 -15.28 32.47 -2.85
CA GLN A 71 -14.68 33.38 -1.86
C GLN A 71 -14.85 32.82 -0.46
N TRP A 72 -15.97 32.21 -0.17
CA TRP A 72 -16.23 31.52 1.09
C TRP A 72 -15.30 30.33 1.28
N LEU A 73 -15.12 29.51 0.24
CA LEU A 73 -14.13 28.40 0.26
C LEU A 73 -12.72 28.88 0.63
N HIS A 74 -12.29 30.01 0.04
CA HIS A 74 -10.97 30.56 0.33
C HIS A 74 -10.87 31.04 1.79
N THR A 75 -11.91 31.68 2.30
CA THR A 75 -11.94 32.21 3.67
C THR A 75 -11.92 31.10 4.72
N LEU A 76 -12.68 30.01 4.47
CA LEU A 76 -12.81 28.89 5.41
C LEU A 76 -11.52 28.08 5.56
N TYR A 77 -10.82 27.87 4.46
CA TYR A 77 -9.72 26.89 4.44
C TYR A 77 -8.33 27.50 4.26
N GLU A 78 -8.23 28.80 3.98
CA GLU A 78 -6.96 29.51 3.69
C GLU A 78 -6.06 28.77 2.66
N LYS A 79 -6.67 28.00 1.76
CA LYS A 79 -6.03 27.15 0.77
C LYS A 79 -6.53 27.49 -0.63
N ASN A 80 -5.76 27.06 -1.63
CA ASN A 80 -6.17 27.21 -3.02
C ASN A 80 -7.52 26.47 -3.26
N PRO A 81 -8.57 27.16 -3.75
CA PRO A 81 -9.89 26.56 -4.00
C PRO A 81 -9.85 25.27 -4.83
N MET A 82 -8.92 25.16 -5.77
CA MET A 82 -8.79 23.94 -6.58
C MET A 82 -8.27 22.74 -5.78
N HIS A 83 -7.47 22.97 -4.77
CA HIS A 83 -7.05 21.90 -3.84
C HIS A 83 -8.20 21.46 -2.93
N ILE A 84 -9.05 22.41 -2.52
CA ILE A 84 -10.25 22.12 -1.73
C ILE A 84 -11.20 21.27 -2.57
N LEU A 85 -11.54 21.71 -3.79
CA LEU A 85 -12.38 20.96 -4.74
C LEU A 85 -11.83 19.56 -5.02
N SER A 86 -10.53 19.43 -5.21
CA SER A 86 -9.91 18.11 -5.40
C SER A 86 -10.07 17.21 -4.18
N SER A 87 -10.12 17.78 -2.99
CA SER A 87 -10.32 17.05 -1.72
C SER A 87 -11.75 16.56 -1.55
N THR A 88 -12.75 17.18 -2.18
CA THR A 88 -14.15 16.75 -2.07
C THR A 88 -14.52 15.59 -2.98
N ILE A 89 -13.69 15.24 -3.99
CA ILE A 89 -14.04 14.22 -5.01
C ILE A 89 -14.35 12.86 -4.38
N ARG A 90 -13.60 12.44 -3.35
CA ARG A 90 -13.88 11.19 -2.63
C ARG A 90 -15.27 11.20 -2.00
N SER A 91 -15.68 12.32 -1.44
CA SER A 91 -16.97 12.48 -0.74
C SER A 91 -18.17 12.54 -1.70
N LEU A 92 -17.93 12.55 -3.02
CA LEU A 92 -19.01 12.36 -4.01
C LEU A 92 -19.48 10.90 -4.07
N LEU A 93 -18.66 9.95 -3.62
CA LEU A 93 -19.08 8.56 -3.45
C LEU A 93 -19.91 8.43 -2.18
N ILE A 94 -21.18 8.09 -2.36
CA ILE A 94 -22.18 8.01 -1.26
C ILE A 94 -22.84 6.64 -1.25
N ALA A 95 -23.21 6.16 -0.08
CA ALA A 95 -24.00 4.94 0.06
C ALA A 95 -25.44 5.16 -0.44
N GLY A 96 -26.05 4.11 -0.97
CA GLY A 96 -27.43 4.10 -1.39
C GLY A 96 -28.42 4.41 -0.24
N PRO A 97 -29.70 4.67 -0.53
CA PRO A 97 -30.70 4.88 0.49
C PRO A 97 -30.78 3.71 1.47
N GLY A 98 -30.83 3.98 2.78
CA GLY A 98 -30.89 2.95 3.82
C GLY A 98 -29.57 2.21 4.07
N HIS A 99 -28.47 2.62 3.45
CA HIS A 99 -27.13 2.01 3.60
C HIS A 99 -26.09 3.03 4.05
N GLU A 100 -24.97 2.55 4.53
CA GLU A 100 -23.77 3.31 4.86
C GLU A 100 -22.54 2.66 4.25
N LEU A 101 -21.50 3.44 3.99
CA LEU A 101 -20.19 2.92 3.64
C LEU A 101 -19.45 2.51 4.91
N LEU A 102 -18.93 1.31 4.92
CA LEU A 102 -18.02 0.78 5.92
C LEU A 102 -16.71 0.45 5.21
N CYS A 103 -15.67 1.21 5.53
CA CYS A 103 -14.38 1.15 4.86
C CYS A 103 -13.30 0.77 5.86
N LEU A 104 -12.57 -0.32 5.59
CA LEU A 104 -11.48 -0.78 6.44
C LEU A 104 -10.20 -0.96 5.64
N ASP A 105 -9.09 -0.43 6.18
CA ASP A 105 -7.74 -0.46 5.60
C ASP A 105 -6.84 -1.35 6.47
N TYR A 106 -6.12 -2.27 5.85
CA TYR A 106 -5.10 -3.05 6.57
C TYR A 106 -3.93 -2.16 6.98
N SER A 107 -3.70 -2.07 8.27
CA SER A 107 -2.63 -1.22 8.83
C SER A 107 -1.25 -1.76 8.49
N SER A 108 -0.48 -1.02 7.66
CA SER A 108 0.92 -1.32 7.29
C SER A 108 1.13 -2.76 6.78
N ILE A 109 0.20 -3.32 6.01
CA ILE A 109 0.20 -4.73 5.64
C ILE A 109 1.49 -5.17 4.94
N GLU A 110 2.02 -4.38 4.02
CA GLU A 110 3.26 -4.71 3.32
C GLU A 110 4.47 -4.74 4.28
N GLY A 111 4.53 -3.83 5.25
CA GLY A 111 5.58 -3.82 6.28
C GLY A 111 5.50 -5.05 7.20
N ARG A 112 4.28 -5.44 7.58
CA ARG A 112 4.02 -6.66 8.38
C ARG A 112 4.44 -7.91 7.64
N ILE A 113 4.04 -8.04 6.38
CA ILE A 113 4.39 -9.18 5.53
C ILE A 113 5.89 -9.24 5.26
N THR A 114 6.54 -8.10 4.99
CA THR A 114 7.99 -8.05 4.77
C THR A 114 8.75 -8.52 6.02
N ALA A 115 8.37 -8.04 7.20
CA ALA A 115 8.95 -8.49 8.46
C ALA A 115 8.70 -9.99 8.72
N TRP A 116 7.50 -10.49 8.41
CA TRP A 116 7.12 -11.89 8.57
C TRP A 116 7.85 -12.81 7.58
N LEU A 117 7.97 -12.42 6.31
CA LEU A 117 8.74 -13.17 5.31
C LEU A 117 10.23 -13.23 5.69
N ALA A 118 10.76 -12.15 6.26
CA ALA A 118 12.14 -12.06 6.70
C ALA A 118 12.41 -12.81 8.02
N GLY A 119 11.40 -13.00 8.86
CA GLY A 119 11.57 -13.46 10.25
C GLY A 119 12.22 -12.39 11.13
N GLN A 120 11.89 -11.10 10.92
CA GLN A 120 12.35 -9.96 11.71
C GLN A 120 11.49 -9.86 12.98
N GLU A 121 11.78 -10.72 13.98
CA GLU A 121 10.89 -11.00 15.10
C GLU A 121 10.67 -9.80 16.02
N ASP A 122 11.70 -8.99 16.28
CA ASP A 122 11.58 -7.75 17.06
C ASP A 122 10.53 -6.79 16.47
N LYS A 123 10.49 -6.67 15.15
CA LYS A 123 9.50 -5.85 14.45
C LYS A 123 8.12 -6.51 14.46
N LEU A 124 8.05 -7.83 14.35
CA LEU A 124 6.78 -8.56 14.44
C LEU A 124 6.15 -8.39 15.82
N GLU A 125 6.95 -8.36 16.88
CA GLU A 125 6.45 -8.11 18.23
C GLU A 125 5.87 -6.71 18.37
N ILE A 126 6.48 -5.69 17.75
CA ILE A 126 5.91 -4.33 17.69
C ILE A 126 4.55 -4.35 16.98
N PHE A 127 4.42 -5.09 15.89
CA PHE A 127 3.15 -5.21 15.17
C PHE A 127 2.08 -5.99 15.94
N ARG A 128 2.46 -6.97 16.79
CA ARG A 128 1.52 -7.73 17.66
C ARG A 128 1.01 -6.88 18.82
N THR A 129 1.83 -5.97 19.32
CA THR A 129 1.54 -5.21 20.54
C THR A 129 0.89 -3.86 20.26
N HIS A 130 1.65 -2.89 19.81
CA HIS A 130 1.17 -1.50 19.72
C HIS A 130 1.31 -0.85 18.34
N GLY A 131 1.95 -1.51 17.38
CA GLY A 131 2.06 -1.06 16.00
C GLY A 131 2.91 0.19 15.74
N LYS A 132 3.65 0.71 16.75
CA LYS A 132 4.47 1.94 16.62
C LYS A 132 5.79 1.66 15.89
N VAL A 133 5.71 1.08 14.70
CA VAL A 133 6.89 0.63 13.94
C VAL A 133 7.81 1.79 13.53
N TYR A 134 7.27 2.96 13.22
CA TYR A 134 8.07 4.12 12.84
C TYR A 134 8.87 4.68 14.01
N GLU A 135 8.23 4.76 15.17
CA GLU A 135 8.84 5.16 16.44
C GLU A 135 9.91 4.15 16.84
N TYR A 136 9.58 2.87 16.81
CA TYR A 136 10.51 1.77 17.12
C TYR A 136 11.76 1.80 16.23
N THR A 137 11.57 1.88 14.90
CA THR A 137 12.70 1.93 13.97
C THR A 137 13.54 3.18 14.16
N GLY A 138 12.91 4.35 14.33
CA GLY A 138 13.61 5.59 14.62
C GLY A 138 14.41 5.55 15.92
N ALA A 139 13.82 5.01 16.99
CA ALA A 139 14.50 4.85 18.27
C ALA A 139 15.68 3.86 18.17
N LYS A 140 15.47 2.71 17.52
CA LYS A 140 16.51 1.67 17.34
C LYS A 140 17.71 2.20 16.52
N MET A 141 17.46 2.92 15.41
CA MET A 141 18.50 3.55 14.60
C MET A 141 19.34 4.55 15.39
N ASN A 142 18.71 5.32 16.25
CA ASN A 142 19.35 6.38 17.04
C ASN A 142 19.76 5.94 18.46
N ARG A 143 19.67 4.62 18.78
CA ARG A 143 20.03 4.03 20.08
C ARG A 143 19.30 4.68 21.27
N LEU A 144 18.03 5.04 21.04
CA LEU A 144 17.12 5.58 22.05
C LEU A 144 16.36 4.45 22.78
N PRO A 145 15.71 4.74 23.90
CA PRO A 145 14.89 3.74 24.60
C PRO A 145 13.80 3.13 23.72
N LEU A 146 13.54 1.83 23.90
CA LEU A 146 12.57 1.07 23.13
C LEU A 146 11.32 0.68 23.93
N ASP A 147 11.19 1.19 25.14
CA ASP A 147 10.00 0.95 25.97
C ASP A 147 8.77 1.68 25.40
N LEU A 148 7.59 1.16 25.72
CA LEU A 148 6.34 1.66 25.16
C LEU A 148 6.08 3.12 25.53
N GLU A 149 6.40 3.53 26.77
CA GLU A 149 6.15 4.90 27.24
C GLU A 149 6.96 5.91 26.39
N PHE A 150 8.24 5.62 26.16
CA PHE A 150 9.10 6.44 25.31
C PHE A 150 8.54 6.49 23.87
N LEU A 151 8.23 5.35 23.27
CA LEU A 151 7.74 5.27 21.91
C LEU A 151 6.41 6.02 21.71
N MET A 152 5.49 5.95 22.67
CA MET A 152 4.22 6.69 22.63
C MET A 152 4.41 8.21 22.64
N ASN A 153 5.44 8.69 23.30
CA ASN A 153 5.75 10.13 23.42
C ASN A 153 6.68 10.63 22.31
N MET A 154 7.34 9.73 21.56
CA MET A 154 8.41 10.07 20.60
C MET A 154 7.97 11.07 19.51
N LYS A 155 6.70 11.05 19.09
CA LYS A 155 6.15 12.01 18.12
C LYS A 155 6.28 13.47 18.61
N LYS A 156 6.22 13.67 19.94
CA LYS A 156 6.33 15.01 20.57
C LYS A 156 7.75 15.36 20.98
N THR A 157 8.49 14.38 21.50
CA THR A 157 9.81 14.59 22.12
C THR A 157 10.98 14.44 21.15
N HIS A 158 10.85 13.57 20.14
CA HIS A 158 11.90 13.21 19.17
C HIS A 158 11.32 13.13 17.74
N PRO A 159 10.74 14.23 17.22
CA PRO A 159 10.06 14.22 15.92
C PRO A 159 10.99 13.90 14.74
N ASP A 160 12.26 14.30 14.81
CA ASP A 160 13.24 14.09 13.73
C ASP A 160 13.66 12.62 13.64
N GLU A 161 13.92 11.97 14.78
CA GLU A 161 14.25 10.54 14.83
C GLU A 161 13.05 9.69 14.40
N ARG A 162 11.85 10.08 14.82
CA ARG A 162 10.63 9.45 14.33
C ARG A 162 10.46 9.64 12.83
N PHE A 163 10.77 10.81 12.31
CA PHE A 163 10.72 11.09 10.89
C PHE A 163 11.71 10.22 10.12
N THR A 164 12.95 10.09 10.58
CA THR A 164 13.95 9.20 9.96
C THR A 164 13.49 7.75 9.97
N GLY A 165 12.91 7.27 11.07
CA GLY A 165 12.33 5.94 11.17
C GLY A 165 11.19 5.73 10.18
N LYS A 166 10.22 6.65 10.10
CA LYS A 166 9.12 6.61 9.13
C LYS A 166 9.62 6.59 7.68
N THR A 167 10.55 7.49 7.36
CA THR A 167 11.07 7.62 5.99
C THR A 167 11.89 6.39 5.62
N GLY A 168 12.68 5.85 6.57
CA GLY A 168 13.44 4.60 6.40
C GLY A 168 12.52 3.41 6.10
N GLU A 169 11.45 3.24 6.87
CA GLU A 169 10.47 2.17 6.62
C GLU A 169 9.84 2.25 5.22
N LEU A 170 9.50 3.46 4.77
CA LEU A 170 8.86 3.67 3.47
C LEU A 170 9.84 3.60 2.28
N ALA A 171 11.11 3.90 2.49
CA ALA A 171 12.10 4.00 1.40
C ALA A 171 13.03 2.79 1.32
N CYS A 172 13.39 2.15 2.44
CA CYS A 172 14.46 1.17 2.50
C CYS A 172 13.96 -0.27 2.47
N GLY A 173 12.69 -0.54 2.81
CA GLY A 173 12.15 -1.90 2.94
C GLY A 173 12.35 -2.82 1.72
N TYR A 174 12.51 -2.25 0.54
CA TYR A 174 12.72 -2.96 -0.73
C TYR A 174 14.07 -2.63 -1.36
N GLN A 175 15.12 -2.68 -0.55
CA GLN A 175 16.52 -2.43 -0.95
C GLN A 175 16.77 -1.00 -1.45
N GLY A 176 15.93 -0.04 -1.03
CA GLY A 176 16.11 1.37 -1.38
C GLY A 176 17.42 1.92 -0.81
N GLY A 177 18.15 2.69 -1.62
CA GLY A 177 19.36 3.39 -1.23
C GLY A 177 19.10 4.87 -0.95
N HIS A 178 20.19 5.65 -0.78
CA HIS A 178 20.13 7.09 -0.48
C HIS A 178 19.21 7.88 -1.44
N LYS A 179 19.21 7.56 -2.76
CA LYS A 179 18.33 8.24 -3.73
C LYS A 179 16.83 7.99 -3.46
N ALA A 180 16.46 6.79 -3.03
CA ALA A 180 15.08 6.48 -2.66
C ALA A 180 14.70 7.21 -1.37
N PHE A 181 15.62 7.26 -0.41
CA PHE A 181 15.42 7.95 0.87
C PHE A 181 15.26 9.46 0.67
N THR A 182 16.16 10.15 -0.05
CA THR A 182 16.06 11.60 -0.33
C THR A 182 14.78 11.95 -1.08
N LYS A 183 14.40 11.14 -2.08
CA LYS A 183 13.14 11.32 -2.81
C LYS A 183 11.91 11.17 -1.90
N MET A 184 11.95 10.26 -0.93
CA MET A 184 10.87 10.08 0.04
C MET A 184 10.82 11.23 1.04
N ALA A 185 11.97 11.68 1.58
CA ALA A 185 12.07 12.83 2.47
C ALA A 185 11.53 14.11 1.82
N ALA A 186 11.87 14.35 0.55
CA ALA A 186 11.38 15.49 -0.21
C ALA A 186 9.84 15.51 -0.37
N LYS A 187 9.15 14.36 -0.39
CA LYS A 187 7.67 14.32 -0.38
C LYS A 187 7.07 14.87 0.93
N PHE A 188 7.84 14.86 1.99
CA PHE A 188 7.46 15.44 3.29
C PHE A 188 8.00 16.88 3.48
N GLY A 189 8.58 17.48 2.42
CA GLY A 189 9.11 18.82 2.45
C GLY A 189 10.49 18.95 3.13
N ILE A 190 11.20 17.82 3.31
CA ILE A 190 12.52 17.81 3.97
C ILE A 190 13.60 17.50 2.94
N ASP A 191 14.59 18.40 2.87
CA ASP A 191 15.78 18.22 2.05
C ASP A 191 16.91 17.60 2.90
N ILE A 192 17.49 16.51 2.39
CA ILE A 192 18.56 15.75 3.06
C ILE A 192 19.68 15.54 2.04
N ASP A 193 20.89 15.93 2.41
CA ASP A 193 22.08 15.68 1.59
C ASP A 193 22.38 14.20 1.42
N LYS A 194 23.21 13.90 0.43
CA LYS A 194 23.54 12.52 0.05
C LYS A 194 24.28 11.78 1.17
N GLU A 195 25.21 12.43 1.83
CA GLU A 195 26.07 11.87 2.87
C GLU A 195 25.22 11.46 4.09
N ARG A 196 24.35 12.34 4.54
CA ARG A 196 23.42 12.04 5.64
C ARG A 196 22.43 10.94 5.27
N ALA A 197 21.91 10.97 4.05
CA ALA A 197 21.00 9.91 3.57
C ALA A 197 21.69 8.53 3.50
N MET A 198 22.97 8.46 3.14
CA MET A 198 23.75 7.21 3.14
C MET A 198 23.92 6.65 4.55
N VAL A 199 24.22 7.50 5.52
CA VAL A 199 24.33 7.11 6.95
C VAL A 199 22.98 6.54 7.43
N ILE A 200 21.88 7.24 7.22
CA ILE A 200 20.55 6.82 7.66
C ILE A 200 20.15 5.48 7.02
N VAL A 201 20.44 5.28 5.74
CA VAL A 201 20.16 4.00 5.05
C VAL A 201 20.99 2.86 5.65
N SER A 202 22.26 3.09 6.02
CA SER A 202 23.09 2.10 6.71
C SER A 202 22.52 1.77 8.09
N GLU A 203 22.19 2.79 8.89
CA GLU A 203 21.57 2.63 10.23
C GLU A 203 20.25 1.84 10.15
N TRP A 204 19.45 2.08 9.09
CA TRP A 204 18.22 1.32 8.86
C TRP A 204 18.50 -0.15 8.57
N ARG A 205 19.50 -0.47 7.74
CA ARG A 205 19.89 -1.86 7.44
C ARG A 205 20.40 -2.58 8.68
N ASP A 206 21.24 -1.92 9.45
CA ASP A 206 21.75 -2.45 10.73
C ASP A 206 20.60 -2.74 11.72
N ALA A 207 19.57 -1.90 11.71
CA ALA A 207 18.36 -2.10 12.50
C ALA A 207 17.45 -3.24 11.97
N ASN A 208 17.57 -3.61 10.69
CA ASN A 208 16.69 -4.58 10.01
C ASN A 208 17.46 -5.68 9.26
N PRO A 209 18.42 -6.38 9.89
CA PRO A 209 19.35 -7.30 9.20
C PRO A 209 18.63 -8.49 8.55
N LYS A 210 17.49 -8.94 9.09
CA LYS A 210 16.73 -10.05 8.51
C LYS A 210 16.00 -9.64 7.22
N ILE A 211 15.54 -8.37 7.14
CA ILE A 211 14.94 -7.85 5.92
C ILE A 211 16.00 -7.67 4.85
N GLU A 212 17.18 -7.17 5.19
CA GLU A 212 18.29 -7.08 4.26
C GLU A 212 18.71 -8.46 3.73
N GLN A 213 18.85 -9.45 4.61
CA GLN A 213 19.13 -10.82 4.23
C GLN A 213 18.06 -11.43 3.31
N LEU A 214 16.79 -11.09 3.52
CA LEU A 214 15.71 -11.55 2.66
C LEU A 214 15.90 -11.11 1.21
N TRP A 215 16.33 -9.86 0.95
CA TRP A 215 16.58 -9.39 -0.42
C TRP A 215 17.60 -10.27 -1.13
N TYR A 216 18.75 -10.49 -0.50
CA TYR A 216 19.82 -11.29 -1.08
C TYR A 216 19.41 -12.75 -1.28
N ASN A 217 18.71 -13.34 -0.32
CA ASN A 217 18.23 -14.72 -0.43
C ASN A 217 17.24 -14.89 -1.60
N LEU A 218 16.29 -13.93 -1.78
CA LEU A 218 15.34 -14.01 -2.88
C LEU A 218 16.02 -13.87 -4.24
N GLU A 219 17.01 -13.00 -4.37
CA GLU A 219 17.79 -12.85 -5.60
C GLU A 219 18.61 -14.10 -5.90
N GLU A 220 19.38 -14.59 -4.93
CA GLU A 220 20.18 -15.78 -5.04
C GLU A 220 19.36 -16.99 -5.50
N TYR A 221 18.23 -17.24 -4.86
CA TYR A 221 17.41 -18.41 -5.19
C TYR A 221 16.63 -18.25 -6.50
N ALA A 222 16.28 -17.04 -6.89
CA ALA A 222 15.73 -16.78 -8.21
C ALA A 222 16.75 -17.05 -9.32
N ILE A 223 18.00 -16.59 -9.14
CA ILE A 223 19.13 -16.87 -10.03
C ILE A 223 19.42 -18.38 -10.07
N ALA A 224 19.48 -19.04 -8.92
CA ALA A 224 19.70 -20.47 -8.82
C ALA A 224 18.64 -21.29 -9.55
N ALA A 225 17.36 -20.88 -9.48
CA ALA A 225 16.28 -21.55 -10.19
C ALA A 225 16.41 -21.43 -11.72
N VAL A 226 16.91 -20.29 -12.22
CA VAL A 226 17.14 -20.07 -13.65
C VAL A 226 18.37 -20.83 -14.14
N THR A 227 19.42 -20.90 -13.35
CA THR A 227 20.68 -21.60 -13.72
C THR A 227 20.61 -23.12 -13.55
N HIS A 228 19.61 -23.62 -12.78
CA HIS A 228 19.39 -25.06 -12.57
C HIS A 228 17.94 -25.45 -12.89
N PRO A 229 17.53 -25.44 -14.15
CA PRO A 229 16.18 -25.78 -14.56
C PRO A 229 15.71 -27.12 -13.99
N GLY A 230 14.44 -27.18 -13.54
CA GLY A 230 13.86 -28.39 -12.94
C GLY A 230 14.11 -28.55 -11.44
N LYS A 231 14.99 -27.73 -10.84
CA LYS A 231 15.14 -27.67 -9.38
C LYS A 231 14.27 -26.59 -8.76
N VAL A 232 13.84 -26.82 -7.51
CA VAL A 232 13.10 -25.85 -6.70
C VAL A 232 13.97 -25.39 -5.56
N PHE A 233 14.04 -24.06 -5.39
CA PHE A 233 14.80 -23.40 -4.34
C PHE A 233 13.81 -22.74 -3.37
N LYS A 234 14.04 -22.90 -2.07
CA LYS A 234 13.14 -22.41 -1.02
C LYS A 234 13.91 -21.51 -0.05
N THR A 235 13.41 -20.30 0.15
CA THR A 235 13.84 -19.44 1.23
C THR A 235 12.64 -19.09 2.11
N ASN A 236 12.76 -19.34 3.42
CA ASN A 236 11.68 -19.12 4.37
C ASN A 236 10.32 -19.66 3.83
N ARG A 237 9.50 -18.75 3.30
CA ARG A 237 8.12 -18.99 2.88
C ARG A 237 7.90 -18.86 1.37
N ILE A 238 8.95 -18.56 0.61
CA ILE A 238 8.92 -18.34 -0.85
C ILE A 238 9.69 -19.47 -1.55
N LEU A 239 9.14 -19.96 -2.66
CA LEU A 239 9.84 -20.93 -3.51
C LEU A 239 10.05 -20.36 -4.92
N PHE A 240 11.19 -20.70 -5.50
CA PHE A 240 11.50 -20.42 -6.90
C PHE A 240 11.72 -21.71 -7.69
N GLY A 241 11.22 -21.73 -8.93
CA GLY A 241 11.43 -22.83 -9.87
C GLY A 241 11.07 -22.41 -11.27
N THR A 242 11.63 -23.10 -12.27
CA THR A 242 11.33 -22.84 -13.68
C THR A 242 10.49 -23.95 -14.28
N ALA A 243 9.59 -23.56 -15.20
CA ALA A 243 8.85 -24.50 -16.05
C ALA A 243 8.61 -23.86 -17.43
N GLY A 244 9.09 -24.53 -18.49
CA GLY A 244 9.11 -23.95 -19.83
C GLY A 244 9.88 -22.63 -19.84
N ASP A 245 9.30 -21.62 -20.46
CA ASP A 245 9.88 -20.26 -20.59
C ASP A 245 9.67 -19.36 -19.34
N TRP A 246 9.27 -19.93 -18.21
CA TRP A 246 8.86 -19.14 -17.06
C TRP A 246 9.67 -19.45 -15.79
N LEU A 247 10.08 -18.40 -15.09
CA LEU A 247 10.46 -18.47 -13.69
C LEU A 247 9.21 -18.15 -12.85
N TYR A 248 8.93 -18.99 -11.88
CA TYR A 248 7.83 -18.81 -10.93
C TYR A 248 8.35 -18.52 -9.53
N MET A 249 7.81 -17.49 -8.92
CA MET A 249 7.91 -17.22 -7.48
C MET A 249 6.59 -17.67 -6.84
N LYS A 250 6.61 -18.74 -6.05
CA LYS A 250 5.44 -19.26 -5.34
C LYS A 250 5.34 -18.61 -3.98
N LEU A 251 4.22 -17.95 -3.74
CA LEU A 251 3.85 -17.29 -2.50
C LEU A 251 3.37 -18.28 -1.43
N PRO A 252 3.27 -17.87 -0.15
CA PRO A 252 2.76 -18.71 0.94
C PRO A 252 1.37 -19.31 0.65
N SER A 253 0.47 -18.54 0.04
CA SER A 253 -0.87 -19.00 -0.40
C SER A 253 -0.85 -20.13 -1.45
N GLY A 254 0.30 -20.40 -2.04
CA GLY A 254 0.43 -21.31 -3.18
C GLY A 254 0.29 -20.63 -4.53
N ARG A 255 -0.17 -19.40 -4.59
CA ARG A 255 -0.25 -18.59 -5.82
C ARG A 255 1.17 -18.30 -6.35
N ARG A 256 1.28 -18.08 -7.65
CA ARG A 256 2.57 -17.89 -8.34
C ARG A 256 2.61 -16.53 -9.02
N ILE A 257 3.74 -15.83 -8.88
CA ILE A 257 4.10 -14.70 -9.73
C ILE A 257 5.05 -15.24 -10.81
N ALA A 258 4.80 -14.90 -12.06
CA ALA A 258 5.49 -15.44 -13.22
C ALA A 258 6.36 -14.39 -13.92
N TYR A 259 7.57 -14.78 -14.30
CA TYR A 259 8.54 -13.95 -15.03
C TYR A 259 8.87 -14.64 -16.35
N TYR A 260 8.54 -14.02 -17.48
CA TYR A 260 8.67 -14.62 -18.81
C TYR A 260 10.09 -14.51 -19.36
N LYS A 261 10.59 -15.61 -19.90
CA LYS A 261 11.96 -15.75 -20.47
C LYS A 261 13.01 -15.15 -19.54
N PRO A 262 13.16 -15.70 -18.33
CA PRO A 262 14.17 -15.26 -17.40
C PRO A 262 15.56 -15.58 -17.95
N GLU A 263 16.50 -14.64 -17.80
CA GLU A 263 17.90 -14.80 -18.22
C GLU A 263 18.83 -14.11 -17.22
N ILE A 264 20.04 -14.63 -17.10
CA ILE A 264 21.11 -13.94 -16.37
C ILE A 264 21.96 -13.20 -17.41
N ASN A 265 22.03 -11.87 -17.30
CA ASN A 265 22.82 -11.05 -18.19
C ASN A 265 24.34 -11.19 -17.93
N ILE A 266 25.16 -10.54 -18.75
CA ILE A 266 26.62 -10.60 -18.64
C ILE A 266 27.18 -10.00 -17.33
N GLU A 267 26.38 -9.20 -16.64
CA GLU A 267 26.69 -8.59 -15.35
C GLU A 267 26.25 -9.48 -14.17
N GLY A 268 25.68 -10.67 -14.45
CA GLY A 268 25.17 -11.59 -13.43
C GLY A 268 23.80 -11.23 -12.88
N GLN A 269 23.09 -10.25 -13.47
CA GLN A 269 21.78 -9.80 -13.01
C GLN A 269 20.66 -10.64 -13.63
N LEU A 270 19.62 -10.91 -12.84
CA LEU A 270 18.39 -11.54 -13.32
C LEU A 270 17.56 -10.56 -14.13
N THR A 271 17.17 -10.97 -15.33
CA THR A 271 16.32 -10.21 -16.25
C THR A 271 15.15 -11.07 -16.75
N TYR A 272 14.10 -10.46 -17.24
CA TYR A 272 12.96 -11.15 -17.84
C TYR A 272 12.26 -10.25 -18.88
N LEU A 273 11.45 -10.80 -19.77
CA LEU A 273 10.62 -10.02 -20.67
C LEU A 273 9.34 -9.58 -19.98
N GLY A 274 9.08 -8.28 -19.99
CA GLY A 274 7.94 -7.68 -19.33
C GLY A 274 7.68 -6.24 -19.78
N ILE A 275 6.67 -5.62 -19.19
CA ILE A 275 6.37 -4.20 -19.44
C ILE A 275 7.20 -3.34 -18.50
N ASP A 276 8.06 -2.50 -19.07
CA ASP A 276 8.79 -1.50 -18.30
C ASP A 276 7.82 -0.47 -17.69
N THR A 277 7.97 -0.19 -16.40
CA THR A 277 7.03 0.65 -15.64
C THR A 277 7.06 2.12 -16.05
N TYR A 278 8.17 2.61 -16.62
CA TYR A 278 8.35 4.00 -17.03
C TYR A 278 7.96 4.22 -18.50
N THR A 279 8.50 3.39 -19.40
CA THR A 279 8.28 3.52 -20.84
C THR A 279 6.97 2.89 -21.32
N ARG A 280 6.38 1.99 -20.50
CA ARG A 280 5.21 1.18 -20.86
C ARG A 280 5.42 0.27 -22.06
N GLN A 281 6.65 0.02 -22.44
CA GLN A 281 7.02 -0.85 -23.56
C GLN A 281 7.33 -2.26 -23.07
N TRP A 282 7.03 -3.24 -23.93
CA TRP A 282 7.42 -4.62 -23.72
C TRP A 282 8.91 -4.77 -24.08
N CYS A 283 9.72 -5.03 -23.08
CA CYS A 283 11.17 -5.14 -23.24
C CYS A 283 11.80 -6.06 -22.18
N ARG A 284 13.09 -6.22 -22.23
CA ARG A 284 13.84 -6.90 -21.19
C ARG A 284 14.00 -5.98 -19.98
N VAL A 285 13.53 -6.44 -18.84
CA VAL A 285 13.50 -5.70 -17.58
C VAL A 285 14.45 -6.37 -16.59
N ASN A 286 15.29 -5.58 -15.93
CA ASN A 286 16.14 -6.08 -14.84
C ASN A 286 15.29 -6.23 -13.56
N THR A 287 15.61 -7.27 -12.78
CA THR A 287 15.07 -7.43 -11.43
C THR A 287 16.19 -7.73 -10.44
N TYR A 288 15.91 -7.56 -9.16
CA TYR A 288 16.85 -7.70 -8.07
C TYR A 288 16.10 -8.04 -6.77
N GLY A 289 16.82 -8.40 -5.72
CA GLY A 289 16.24 -8.88 -4.48
C GLY A 289 15.18 -7.96 -3.87
N GLY A 290 15.40 -6.66 -3.87
CA GLY A 290 14.42 -5.69 -3.37
C GLY A 290 13.11 -5.69 -4.17
N ARG A 291 13.19 -5.78 -5.51
CA ARG A 291 12.00 -5.87 -6.36
C ARG A 291 11.28 -7.21 -6.22
N LEU A 292 12.01 -8.29 -6.04
CA LEU A 292 11.43 -9.60 -5.73
C LEU A 292 10.72 -9.58 -4.36
N THR A 293 11.31 -8.91 -3.38
CA THR A 293 10.69 -8.71 -2.04
C THR A 293 9.41 -7.87 -2.13
N GLU A 294 9.43 -6.76 -2.87
CA GLU A 294 8.24 -5.93 -3.14
C GLU A 294 7.12 -6.77 -3.78
N ASN A 295 7.46 -7.57 -4.80
CA ASN A 295 6.48 -8.44 -5.46
C ASN A 295 5.94 -9.52 -4.52
N ALA A 296 6.78 -10.13 -3.69
CA ALA A 296 6.37 -11.13 -2.71
C ALA A 296 5.45 -10.52 -1.64
N ALA A 297 5.83 -9.38 -1.06
CA ALA A 297 5.05 -8.68 -0.05
C ALA A 297 3.70 -8.20 -0.62
N SER A 298 3.72 -7.54 -1.77
CA SER A 298 2.52 -7.04 -2.44
C SER A 298 1.58 -8.19 -2.86
N GLY A 299 2.14 -9.29 -3.36
CA GLY A 299 1.37 -10.48 -3.72
C GLY A 299 0.72 -11.17 -2.52
N ALA A 300 1.46 -11.31 -1.42
CA ALA A 300 0.94 -11.88 -0.18
C ALA A 300 -0.10 -10.96 0.48
N ALA A 301 0.10 -9.63 0.45
CA ALA A 301 -0.87 -8.66 0.95
C ALA A 301 -2.21 -8.76 0.19
N ARG A 302 -2.15 -8.91 -1.13
CA ARG A 302 -3.34 -9.15 -1.95
C ARG A 302 -4.04 -10.45 -1.54
N ASP A 303 -3.30 -11.53 -1.25
CA ASP A 303 -3.90 -12.80 -0.88
C ASP A 303 -4.59 -12.72 0.51
N VAL A 304 -3.98 -12.01 1.47
CA VAL A 304 -4.60 -11.70 2.77
C VAL A 304 -5.86 -10.86 2.58
N MET A 305 -5.82 -9.83 1.72
CA MET A 305 -6.99 -8.99 1.43
C MET A 305 -8.13 -9.79 0.81
N VAL A 306 -7.85 -10.73 -0.12
CA VAL A 306 -8.89 -11.60 -0.70
C VAL A 306 -9.54 -12.45 0.38
N TYR A 307 -8.74 -13.04 1.27
CA TYR A 307 -9.28 -13.77 2.40
C TYR A 307 -10.21 -12.88 3.24
N GLY A 308 -9.77 -11.66 3.58
CA GLY A 308 -10.61 -10.70 4.30
C GLY A 308 -11.91 -10.37 3.55
N CYS A 309 -11.85 -10.17 2.23
CA CYS A 309 -13.03 -9.99 1.40
C CYS A 309 -14.01 -11.17 1.52
N GLU A 310 -13.51 -12.40 1.40
CA GLU A 310 -14.33 -13.61 1.51
C GLU A 310 -15.00 -13.72 2.89
N GLN A 311 -14.28 -13.34 3.98
CA GLN A 311 -14.83 -13.40 5.33
C GLN A 311 -15.93 -12.36 5.55
N VAL A 312 -15.72 -11.10 5.16
CA VAL A 312 -16.73 -10.05 5.36
C VAL A 312 -17.96 -10.30 4.49
N GLU A 313 -17.78 -10.72 3.25
CA GLU A 313 -18.91 -11.02 2.34
C GLU A 313 -19.73 -12.22 2.83
N ALA A 314 -19.09 -13.29 3.29
CA ALA A 314 -19.76 -14.45 3.88
C ALA A 314 -20.55 -14.11 5.16
N ASN A 315 -20.20 -13.03 5.85
CA ASN A 315 -20.87 -12.55 7.05
C ASN A 315 -21.84 -11.38 6.78
N GLY A 316 -22.23 -11.17 5.52
CA GLY A 316 -23.32 -10.24 5.17
C GLY A 316 -22.90 -8.78 4.96
N TYR A 317 -21.62 -8.50 4.76
CA TYR A 317 -21.11 -7.18 4.38
C TYR A 317 -20.91 -7.11 2.85
N PRO A 318 -21.83 -6.49 2.09
CA PRO A 318 -21.70 -6.41 0.64
C PRO A 318 -20.49 -5.55 0.24
N ILE A 319 -19.59 -6.11 -0.57
CA ILE A 319 -18.39 -5.41 -1.03
C ILE A 319 -18.70 -4.60 -2.30
N LEU A 320 -18.36 -3.31 -2.29
CA LEU A 320 -18.40 -2.45 -3.47
C LEU A 320 -17.09 -2.51 -4.27
N GLY A 321 -15.97 -2.65 -3.60
CA GLY A 321 -14.65 -2.70 -4.23
C GLY A 321 -13.50 -2.57 -3.24
N THR A 322 -12.28 -2.50 -3.80
CA THR A 322 -11.05 -2.35 -3.01
C THR A 322 -10.22 -1.17 -3.49
N ILE A 323 -9.66 -0.40 -2.57
CA ILE A 323 -8.74 0.71 -2.88
C ILE A 323 -7.42 0.47 -2.15
N HIS A 324 -6.38 0.05 -2.88
CA HIS A 324 -5.11 -0.42 -2.31
C HIS A 324 -5.32 -1.59 -1.34
N ASP A 325 -5.14 -1.35 -0.06
CA ASP A 325 -5.30 -2.33 1.02
C ASP A 325 -6.61 -2.12 1.81
N GLU A 326 -7.52 -1.29 1.28
CA GLU A 326 -8.82 -0.94 1.86
C GLU A 326 -9.95 -1.71 1.18
N ILE A 327 -10.87 -2.27 1.97
CA ILE A 327 -12.12 -2.89 1.51
C ILE A 327 -13.25 -1.89 1.77
N ILE A 328 -14.03 -1.60 0.72
CA ILE A 328 -15.20 -0.72 0.80
C ILE A 328 -16.44 -1.58 0.74
N MET A 329 -17.27 -1.51 1.77
CA MET A 329 -18.49 -2.25 1.93
C MET A 329 -19.69 -1.29 2.03
N GLU A 330 -20.89 -1.78 1.68
CA GLU A 330 -22.15 -1.01 1.76
C GLU A 330 -23.22 -1.81 2.53
N PRO A 331 -23.05 -2.04 3.84
CA PRO A 331 -24.06 -2.71 4.63
C PRO A 331 -25.30 -1.80 4.85
N GLN A 332 -26.43 -2.42 5.21
CA GLN A 332 -27.61 -1.68 5.67
C GLN A 332 -27.28 -0.85 6.92
N MET A 333 -27.99 0.27 7.12
CA MET A 333 -27.86 1.05 8.34
C MET A 333 -28.11 0.16 9.57
N ASN A 334 -27.27 0.33 10.60
CA ASN A 334 -27.29 -0.43 11.84
C ASN A 334 -26.92 -1.93 11.73
N PHE A 335 -26.48 -2.41 10.57
CA PHE A 335 -25.95 -3.77 10.44
C PHE A 335 -24.45 -3.78 10.79
N GLY A 336 -24.05 -4.66 11.71
CA GLY A 336 -22.65 -4.88 12.08
C GLY A 336 -21.90 -3.65 12.63
N SER A 337 -20.58 -3.75 12.76
CA SER A 337 -19.74 -2.64 13.22
C SER A 337 -18.39 -2.62 12.49
N VAL A 338 -17.59 -1.56 12.69
CA VAL A 338 -16.21 -1.45 12.22
C VAL A 338 -15.34 -2.52 12.87
N GLU A 339 -15.50 -2.70 14.17
CA GLU A 339 -14.74 -3.66 14.98
C GLU A 339 -15.04 -5.10 14.56
N GLU A 340 -16.30 -5.46 14.36
CA GLU A 340 -16.70 -6.79 13.88
C GLU A 340 -16.10 -7.07 12.50
N ALA A 341 -16.22 -6.17 11.56
CA ALA A 341 -15.68 -6.35 10.22
C ALA A 341 -14.13 -6.40 10.24
N ALA A 342 -13.47 -5.63 11.11
CA ALA A 342 -12.02 -5.70 11.31
C ALA A 342 -11.58 -7.08 11.86
N HIS A 343 -12.32 -7.63 12.82
CA HIS A 343 -12.09 -8.99 13.30
C HIS A 343 -12.27 -10.04 12.19
N LEU A 344 -13.32 -9.94 11.40
CA LEU A 344 -13.53 -10.84 10.26
C LEU A 344 -12.38 -10.78 9.25
N MET A 345 -11.82 -9.61 8.99
CA MET A 345 -10.68 -9.44 8.08
C MET A 345 -9.36 -9.99 8.63
N CYS A 346 -9.16 -9.94 9.95
CA CYS A 346 -7.86 -10.16 10.57
C CYS A 346 -7.72 -11.48 11.30
N ASP A 347 -8.83 -12.02 11.82
CA ASP A 347 -8.78 -13.23 12.63
C ASP A 347 -8.78 -14.49 11.76
N ASN A 348 -8.24 -15.57 12.32
CA ASN A 348 -8.25 -16.90 11.71
C ASN A 348 -7.67 -16.97 10.29
N LEU A 349 -6.60 -16.23 10.04
CA LEU A 349 -5.91 -16.31 8.75
C LEU A 349 -5.62 -17.77 8.36
N PRO A 350 -5.60 -18.11 7.06
CA PRO A 350 -5.22 -19.45 6.60
C PRO A 350 -3.86 -19.87 7.16
N ALA A 351 -3.69 -21.19 7.42
CA ALA A 351 -2.47 -21.75 8.02
C ALA A 351 -1.17 -21.37 7.30
N CYS A 352 -1.23 -21.06 6.00
CA CYS A 352 -0.07 -20.56 5.25
C CYS A 352 0.41 -19.17 5.69
N TYR A 353 -0.40 -18.44 6.46
CA TYR A 353 -0.08 -17.13 7.06
C TYR A 353 0.06 -17.19 8.60
N GLU A 354 0.23 -18.38 9.16
CA GLU A 354 0.45 -18.55 10.59
C GLU A 354 1.59 -17.66 11.11
N GLY A 355 1.33 -16.96 12.22
CA GLY A 355 2.26 -16.04 12.84
C GLY A 355 2.39 -14.66 12.18
N LEU A 356 1.66 -14.38 11.10
CA LEU A 356 1.56 -13.03 10.52
C LEU A 356 0.63 -12.17 11.38
N PRO A 357 1.12 -11.11 12.04
CA PRO A 357 0.24 -10.18 12.72
C PRO A 357 -0.42 -9.24 11.72
N VAL A 358 -1.75 -9.24 11.66
CA VAL A 358 -2.52 -8.28 10.86
C VAL A 358 -3.44 -7.47 11.76
N SER A 359 -3.77 -6.27 11.31
CA SER A 359 -4.81 -5.44 11.92
C SER A 359 -5.44 -4.57 10.84
N ALA A 360 -6.71 -4.29 10.99
CA ALA A 360 -7.44 -3.37 10.13
C ALA A 360 -8.12 -2.32 10.98
N ASP A 361 -8.26 -1.13 10.44
CA ASP A 361 -8.96 0.00 11.05
C ASP A 361 -9.70 0.77 9.98
N GLY A 362 -10.73 1.53 10.36
CA GLY A 362 -11.51 2.21 9.36
C GLY A 362 -12.62 3.06 9.94
N PHE A 363 -13.62 3.32 9.11
CA PHE A 363 -14.73 4.19 9.49
C PHE A 363 -16.05 3.69 8.90
N ARG A 364 -17.15 4.15 9.51
CA ARG A 364 -18.52 4.00 9.02
C ARG A 364 -19.13 5.38 8.77
N HIS A 365 -19.60 5.62 7.56
CA HIS A 365 -20.16 6.93 7.21
C HIS A 365 -21.03 6.87 5.96
N LYS A 366 -21.93 7.85 5.79
CA LYS A 366 -22.74 7.96 4.58
C LYS A 366 -21.93 8.23 3.31
N ARG A 367 -20.80 8.93 3.42
CA ARG A 367 -19.92 9.29 2.30
C ARG A 367 -18.54 8.67 2.47
N TYR A 368 -17.89 8.36 1.35
CA TYR A 368 -16.50 7.92 1.38
C TYR A 368 -15.58 9.07 1.81
N ARG A 369 -14.82 8.83 2.85
CA ARG A 369 -13.83 9.75 3.39
C ARG A 369 -12.62 8.97 3.85
N LYS A 370 -11.50 9.63 4.05
CA LYS A 370 -10.34 9.05 4.73
C LYS A 370 -9.95 10.06 5.80
N ASP A 371 -10.35 9.77 7.02
CA ASP A 371 -9.90 10.53 8.19
C ASP A 371 -8.44 10.15 8.48
N ASP A 372 -7.59 11.14 8.80
CA ASP A 372 -6.18 10.93 9.17
C ASP A 372 -6.04 10.56 10.64
#